data_b0c2ca61df15fa8612ef1ca7481e9796
#
_entry.id   b0c2ca61df15fa8612ef1ca7481e9796
#
_cell.length_a   1.000
_cell.length_b   1.000
_cell.length_c   1.000
_cell.angle_alpha   90.00
_cell.angle_beta   90.00
_cell.angle_gamma   90.00
#
_symmetry.space_group_name_H-M   'P 1'
#
loop_
_entity.id
_entity.type
_entity.pdbx_description
1 polymer ?
#
loop_
_entity_poly.entity_id
_entity_poly.type
_entity_poly.pdbx_seq_one_letter_code
_entity_poly.pdbx_strand_id
1 'polypeptide(L)'
;AGHEQYTRKMVTGASNAHAAVVLSDASQIDFGQAEVQLLPQTKRHSAILKHLRCPHIIVAINKMDLLNFDENKFNTVVRAYKKLAAQLDLQDVKFVPVSALNGDNIVHKSQNTPWYQGGTLLEILESLPVGEAVLTDTAAFHLPVQYVLRADGDKKDDFRGYQGRIESGSVSVGDKV
;
A
#
# COMPACT_ATOMS: atom_id res chain seq x y z
N ALA A 1 -3.50 -8.76 5.81
CA ALA A 1 -4.82 -8.69 6.45
C ALA A 1 -5.90 -9.24 5.50
N GLY A 2 -5.84 -10.55 5.17
CA GLY A 2 -6.77 -11.18 4.20
C GLY A 2 -8.18 -11.41 4.74
N HIS A 3 -8.40 -11.34 6.04
CA HIS A 3 -9.69 -11.59 6.66
C HIS A 3 -10.36 -10.26 7.05
N GLU A 4 -11.69 -10.20 6.93
CA GLU A 4 -12.51 -9.01 7.19
C GLU A 4 -12.28 -8.41 8.59
N GLN A 5 -12.10 -9.26 9.59
CA GLN A 5 -11.83 -8.88 10.97
C GLN A 5 -10.53 -8.09 11.19
N TYR A 6 -9.60 -8.12 10.23
CA TYR A 6 -8.33 -7.39 10.31
C TYR A 6 -8.33 -6.04 9.58
N THR A 7 -9.46 -5.60 9.04
CA THR A 7 -9.57 -4.31 8.33
C THR A 7 -9.09 -3.14 9.18
N ARG A 8 -9.41 -3.11 10.49
CA ARG A 8 -8.93 -2.05 11.40
C ARG A 8 -7.40 -1.99 11.47
N LYS A 9 -6.72 -3.15 11.59
CA LYS A 9 -5.26 -3.22 11.62
C LYS A 9 -4.65 -2.79 10.28
N MET A 10 -5.32 -3.10 9.17
CA MET A 10 -4.91 -2.65 7.84
C MET A 10 -4.97 -1.13 7.74
N VAL A 11 -6.04 -0.48 8.21
CA VAL A 11 -6.16 0.98 8.20
C VAL A 11 -5.02 1.63 8.98
N THR A 12 -4.73 1.13 10.19
CA THR A 12 -3.61 1.65 11.01
C THR A 12 -2.27 1.50 10.30
N GLY A 13 -1.99 0.34 9.68
CA GLY A 13 -0.75 0.11 8.95
C GLY A 13 -0.62 0.95 7.67
N ALA A 14 -1.72 1.15 6.96
CA ALA A 14 -1.74 1.86 5.68
C ALA A 14 -1.72 3.40 5.84
N SER A 15 -2.12 3.93 7.01
CA SER A 15 -2.20 5.38 7.23
C SER A 15 -0.84 6.09 7.15
N ASN A 16 0.25 5.38 7.39
CA ASN A 16 1.62 5.91 7.32
C ASN A 16 2.46 5.27 6.19
N ALA A 17 1.82 4.49 5.30
CA ALA A 17 2.53 3.79 4.25
C ALA A 17 2.72 4.67 3.02
N HIS A 18 3.93 4.69 2.46
CA HIS A 18 4.22 5.34 1.18
C HIS A 18 3.81 4.48 -0.01
N ALA A 19 3.68 3.18 0.19
CA ALA A 19 3.22 2.24 -0.82
C ALA A 19 2.39 1.12 -0.19
N ALA A 20 1.47 0.57 -0.94
CA ALA A 20 0.68 -0.58 -0.53
C ALA A 20 0.78 -1.71 -1.56
N VAL A 21 1.01 -2.92 -1.07
CA VAL A 21 0.94 -4.13 -1.88
C VAL A 21 -0.41 -4.80 -1.64
N VAL A 22 -1.25 -4.82 -2.66
CA VAL A 22 -2.54 -5.50 -2.67
C VAL A 22 -2.35 -6.90 -3.25
N LEU A 23 -2.47 -7.92 -2.41
CA LEU A 23 -2.44 -9.32 -2.86
C LEU A 23 -3.81 -9.70 -3.42
N SER A 24 -3.85 -10.07 -4.70
CA SER A 24 -5.03 -10.60 -5.37
C SER A 24 -4.83 -12.09 -5.61
N ASP A 25 -5.63 -12.93 -4.94
CA ASP A 25 -5.59 -14.38 -5.14
C ASP A 25 -6.26 -14.74 -6.46
N ALA A 26 -5.46 -15.01 -7.49
CA ALA A 26 -5.96 -15.29 -8.82
C ALA A 26 -6.65 -16.68 -8.92
N SER A 27 -6.35 -17.59 -8.01
CA SER A 27 -6.95 -18.92 -8.00
C SER A 27 -8.44 -18.92 -7.60
N GLN A 28 -8.91 -17.86 -6.97
CA GLN A 28 -10.30 -17.69 -6.55
C GLN A 28 -11.15 -16.91 -7.55
N ILE A 29 -10.56 -16.51 -8.66
CA ILE A 29 -11.25 -15.73 -9.70
C ILE A 29 -11.90 -16.68 -10.69
N ASP A 30 -13.20 -16.48 -10.95
CA ASP A 30 -13.93 -17.21 -11.96
C ASP A 30 -13.67 -16.59 -13.36
N PHE A 31 -12.84 -17.26 -14.14
CA PHE A 31 -12.50 -16.86 -15.50
C PHE A 31 -13.51 -17.31 -16.55
N GLY A 32 -14.56 -18.07 -16.16
CA GLY A 32 -15.63 -18.52 -17.06
C GLY A 32 -16.67 -17.45 -17.35
N GLN A 33 -16.65 -16.33 -16.63
CA GLN A 33 -17.59 -15.24 -16.81
C GLN A 33 -17.14 -14.28 -17.91
N ALA A 34 -18.10 -13.71 -18.64
CA ALA A 34 -17.83 -12.70 -19.67
C ALA A 34 -17.11 -11.46 -19.10
N GLU A 35 -17.39 -11.11 -17.86
CA GLU A 35 -16.71 -10.07 -17.10
C GLU A 35 -16.25 -10.61 -15.76
N VAL A 36 -14.94 -10.70 -15.61
CA VAL A 36 -14.31 -11.20 -14.37
C VAL A 36 -14.55 -10.22 -13.23
N GLN A 37 -15.01 -10.75 -12.11
CA GLN A 37 -15.22 -9.98 -10.89
C GLN A 37 -14.04 -10.13 -9.93
N LEU A 38 -13.51 -9.00 -9.48
CA LEU A 38 -12.51 -8.98 -8.41
C LEU A 38 -13.14 -9.40 -7.08
N LEU A 39 -12.35 -10.05 -6.24
CA LEU A 39 -12.78 -10.45 -4.90
C LEU A 39 -13.26 -9.24 -4.09
N PRO A 40 -14.31 -9.39 -3.26
CA PRO A 40 -14.84 -8.30 -2.44
C PRO A 40 -13.77 -7.65 -1.54
N GLN A 41 -12.84 -8.43 -1.01
CA GLN A 41 -11.75 -7.92 -0.19
C GLN A 41 -10.78 -7.04 -0.99
N THR A 42 -10.45 -7.43 -2.22
CA THR A 42 -9.61 -6.61 -3.11
C THR A 42 -10.26 -5.24 -3.35
N LYS A 43 -11.56 -5.21 -3.66
CA LYS A 43 -12.32 -3.97 -3.86
C LYS A 43 -12.32 -3.09 -2.60
N ARG A 44 -12.59 -3.69 -1.43
CA ARG A 44 -12.64 -3.00 -0.14
C ARG A 44 -11.28 -2.40 0.24
N HIS A 45 -10.21 -3.18 0.13
CA HIS A 45 -8.86 -2.71 0.45
C HIS A 45 -8.43 -1.58 -0.47
N SER A 46 -8.71 -1.66 -1.77
CA SER A 46 -8.41 -0.59 -2.72
C SER A 46 -9.15 0.71 -2.39
N ALA A 47 -10.43 0.63 -1.99
CA ALA A 47 -11.20 1.80 -1.56
C ALA A 47 -10.61 2.44 -0.28
N ILE A 48 -10.19 1.63 0.69
CA ILE A 48 -9.53 2.12 1.91
C ILE A 48 -8.22 2.83 1.57
N LEU A 49 -7.38 2.26 0.70
CA LEU A 49 -6.13 2.88 0.26
C LEU A 49 -6.35 4.23 -0.42
N LYS A 50 -7.42 4.37 -1.22
CA LYS A 50 -7.81 5.67 -1.78
C LYS A 50 -8.12 6.69 -0.69
N HIS A 51 -8.94 6.32 0.30
CA HIS A 51 -9.28 7.22 1.41
C HIS A 51 -8.08 7.62 2.26
N LEU A 52 -7.12 6.71 2.42
CA LEU A 52 -5.86 6.96 3.12
C LEU A 52 -4.82 7.71 2.26
N ARG A 53 -5.16 8.02 1.00
CA ARG A 53 -4.29 8.70 0.04
C ARG A 53 -2.93 8.02 -0.13
N CYS A 54 -2.92 6.67 -0.12
CA CYS A 54 -1.69 5.91 -0.37
C CYS A 54 -1.21 6.22 -1.80
N PRO A 55 0.00 6.80 -1.97
CA PRO A 55 0.41 7.35 -3.27
C PRO A 55 0.73 6.26 -4.30
N HIS A 56 1.23 5.11 -3.87
CA HIS A 56 1.65 4.03 -4.77
C HIS A 56 0.95 2.73 -4.41
N ILE A 57 0.33 2.10 -5.39
CA ILE A 57 -0.36 0.83 -5.21
C ILE A 57 0.25 -0.21 -6.14
N ILE A 58 0.69 -1.33 -5.58
CA ILE A 58 1.19 -2.47 -6.33
C ILE A 58 0.22 -3.62 -6.15
N VAL A 59 -0.33 -4.11 -7.25
CA VAL A 59 -1.23 -5.26 -7.25
C VAL A 59 -0.43 -6.50 -7.59
N ALA A 60 -0.11 -7.29 -6.57
CA ALA A 60 0.52 -8.59 -6.74
C ALA A 60 -0.56 -9.64 -7.03
N ILE A 61 -0.65 -10.06 -8.29
CA ILE A 61 -1.57 -11.12 -8.73
C ILE A 61 -0.90 -12.44 -8.37
N ASN A 62 -1.33 -13.00 -7.24
CA ASN A 62 -0.69 -14.14 -6.60
C ASN A 62 -1.31 -15.47 -6.99
N LYS A 63 -0.56 -16.55 -6.73
CA LYS A 63 -0.89 -17.93 -7.06
C LYS A 63 -0.95 -18.18 -8.57
N MET A 64 -0.08 -17.49 -9.32
CA MET A 64 0.05 -17.72 -10.76
C MET A 64 0.50 -19.14 -11.11
N ASP A 65 1.21 -19.82 -10.20
CA ASP A 65 1.55 -21.23 -10.29
C ASP A 65 0.32 -22.13 -10.47
N LEU A 66 -0.78 -21.86 -9.75
CA LEU A 66 -2.04 -22.60 -9.88
C LEU A 66 -2.78 -22.31 -11.21
N LEU A 67 -2.38 -21.26 -11.89
CA LEU A 67 -2.93 -20.88 -13.20
C LEU A 67 -1.98 -21.20 -14.35
N ASN A 68 -0.93 -22.00 -14.13
CA ASN A 68 0.13 -22.31 -15.08
C ASN A 68 0.76 -21.05 -15.69
N PHE A 69 0.88 -19.97 -14.91
CA PHE A 69 1.43 -18.67 -15.32
C PHE A 69 0.81 -18.11 -16.62
N ASP A 70 -0.49 -18.33 -16.80
CA ASP A 70 -1.25 -17.94 -17.99
C ASP A 70 -1.32 -16.41 -18.12
N GLU A 71 -0.74 -15.87 -19.20
CA GLU A 71 -0.75 -14.44 -19.52
C GLU A 71 -2.15 -13.87 -19.70
N ASN A 72 -3.06 -14.61 -20.34
CA ASN A 72 -4.42 -14.13 -20.62
C ASN A 72 -5.22 -13.96 -19.33
N LYS A 73 -5.05 -14.89 -18.39
CA LYS A 73 -5.68 -14.81 -17.06
C LYS A 73 -5.11 -13.63 -16.27
N PHE A 74 -3.80 -13.44 -16.27
CA PHE A 74 -3.17 -12.26 -15.68
C PHE A 74 -3.74 -10.96 -16.26
N ASN A 75 -3.72 -10.82 -17.59
CA ASN A 75 -4.21 -9.64 -18.28
C ASN A 75 -5.70 -9.39 -18.02
N THR A 76 -6.49 -10.44 -17.81
CA THR A 76 -7.92 -10.33 -17.49
C THR A 76 -8.11 -9.73 -16.09
N VAL A 77 -7.32 -10.18 -15.09
CA VAL A 77 -7.35 -9.59 -13.75
C VAL A 77 -6.88 -8.13 -13.78
N VAL A 78 -5.82 -7.83 -14.52
CA VAL A 78 -5.34 -6.46 -14.74
C VAL A 78 -6.42 -5.56 -15.29
N ARG A 79 -7.15 -6.00 -16.34
CA ARG A 79 -8.26 -5.23 -16.91
C ARG A 79 -9.38 -4.98 -15.89
N ALA A 80 -9.76 -6.00 -15.14
CA ALA A 80 -10.78 -5.87 -14.08
C ALA A 80 -10.33 -4.88 -13.00
N TYR A 81 -9.07 -4.94 -12.60
CA TYR A 81 -8.54 -4.01 -11.60
C TYR A 81 -8.42 -2.57 -12.13
N LYS A 82 -8.00 -2.39 -13.39
CA LYS A 82 -7.96 -1.05 -14.02
C LYS A 82 -9.33 -0.38 -14.06
N LYS A 83 -10.42 -1.14 -14.28
CA LYS A 83 -11.78 -0.60 -14.16
C LYS A 83 -12.08 -0.12 -12.75
N LEU A 84 -11.74 -0.91 -11.72
CA LEU A 84 -11.88 -0.52 -10.32
C LEU A 84 -11.03 0.72 -9.99
N ALA A 85 -9.78 0.74 -10.46
CA ALA A 85 -8.87 1.86 -10.26
C ALA A 85 -9.43 3.17 -10.84
N ALA A 86 -10.00 3.11 -12.04
CA ALA A 86 -10.67 4.26 -12.67
C ALA A 86 -11.90 4.73 -11.87
N GLN A 87 -12.73 3.80 -11.37
CA GLN A 87 -13.88 4.13 -10.52
C GLN A 87 -13.49 4.78 -9.19
N LEU A 88 -12.36 4.37 -8.62
CA LEU A 88 -11.84 4.89 -7.36
C LEU A 88 -10.87 6.06 -7.56
N ASP A 89 -10.58 6.45 -8.80
CA ASP A 89 -9.57 7.47 -9.13
C ASP A 89 -8.21 7.17 -8.47
N LEU A 90 -7.74 5.92 -8.61
CA LEU A 90 -6.40 5.50 -8.19
C LEU A 90 -5.41 5.81 -9.33
N GLN A 91 -4.32 6.51 -9.01
CA GLN A 91 -3.41 7.00 -10.05
C GLN A 91 -2.29 5.98 -10.34
N ASP A 92 -1.32 5.85 -9.49
CA ASP A 92 -0.13 5.02 -9.74
C ASP A 92 -0.35 3.57 -9.31
N VAL A 93 -0.94 2.75 -10.20
CA VAL A 93 -1.17 1.33 -9.95
C VAL A 93 -0.27 0.47 -10.83
N LYS A 94 0.62 -0.30 -10.20
CA LYS A 94 1.51 -1.26 -10.87
C LYS A 94 1.02 -2.69 -10.66
N PHE A 95 1.28 -3.56 -11.62
CA PHE A 95 0.85 -4.96 -11.58
C PHE A 95 2.03 -5.89 -11.72
N VAL A 96 2.07 -6.94 -10.91
CA VAL A 96 3.12 -7.98 -10.97
C VAL A 96 2.50 -9.36 -10.82
N PRO A 97 2.78 -10.31 -11.75
CA PRO A 97 2.38 -11.70 -11.61
C PRO A 97 3.32 -12.40 -10.65
N VAL A 98 2.82 -12.99 -9.57
CA VAL A 98 3.69 -13.63 -8.57
C VAL A 98 3.19 -15.03 -8.20
N SER A 99 4.12 -15.88 -7.78
CA SER A 99 3.86 -17.00 -6.90
C SER A 99 4.64 -16.79 -5.60
N ALA A 100 3.96 -16.35 -4.56
CA ALA A 100 4.59 -16.10 -3.28
C ALA A 100 5.15 -17.39 -2.65
N LEU A 101 4.55 -18.54 -2.97
CA LEU A 101 5.02 -19.85 -2.51
C LEU A 101 6.37 -20.23 -3.13
N ASN A 102 6.50 -20.02 -4.44
CA ASN A 102 7.69 -20.42 -5.20
C ASN A 102 8.73 -19.29 -5.31
N GLY A 103 8.36 -18.05 -4.95
CA GLY A 103 9.23 -16.88 -5.07
C GLY A 103 9.25 -16.23 -6.46
N ASP A 104 8.37 -16.66 -7.39
CA ASP A 104 8.32 -16.11 -8.75
C ASP A 104 8.00 -14.62 -8.75
N ASN A 105 8.86 -13.83 -9.38
CA ASN A 105 8.77 -12.36 -9.48
C ASN A 105 8.69 -11.61 -8.13
N ILE A 106 9.14 -12.22 -7.03
CA ILE A 106 9.26 -11.54 -5.74
C ILE A 106 10.59 -10.78 -5.68
N VAL A 107 11.72 -11.49 -5.68
CA VAL A 107 13.08 -10.94 -5.67
C VAL A 107 13.73 -11.08 -7.03
N HIS A 108 13.58 -12.26 -7.66
CA HIS A 108 14.15 -12.56 -8.95
C HIS A 108 13.06 -12.73 -10.00
N LYS A 109 13.38 -12.35 -11.24
CA LYS A 109 12.49 -12.56 -12.39
C LYS A 109 12.23 -14.04 -12.60
N SER A 110 10.96 -14.40 -12.78
CA SER A 110 10.55 -15.77 -13.03
C SER A 110 10.81 -16.16 -14.49
N GLN A 111 11.32 -17.36 -14.69
CA GLN A 111 11.39 -17.99 -16.01
C GLN A 111 10.03 -18.48 -16.50
N ASN A 112 9.07 -18.65 -15.60
CA ASN A 112 7.72 -19.10 -15.90
C ASN A 112 6.82 -17.99 -16.50
N THR A 113 7.28 -16.73 -16.45
CA THR A 113 6.55 -15.56 -16.98
C THR A 113 7.38 -14.80 -18.02
N PRO A 114 7.85 -15.44 -19.13
CA PRO A 114 8.69 -14.78 -20.13
C PRO A 114 7.98 -13.62 -20.83
N TRP A 115 6.66 -13.60 -20.82
CA TRP A 115 5.80 -12.56 -21.37
C TRP A 115 5.76 -11.30 -20.49
N TYR A 116 6.14 -11.39 -19.21
CA TYR A 116 6.11 -10.26 -18.29
C TYR A 116 7.40 -9.45 -18.39
N GLN A 117 7.28 -8.19 -18.84
CA GLN A 117 8.43 -7.30 -19.04
C GLN A 117 8.64 -6.30 -17.89
N GLY A 118 7.81 -6.36 -16.86
CA GLY A 118 7.93 -5.49 -15.69
C GLY A 118 9.05 -5.90 -14.73
N GLY A 119 9.23 -5.11 -13.69
CA GLY A 119 10.13 -5.43 -12.58
C GLY A 119 9.56 -6.47 -11.62
N THR A 120 10.42 -7.10 -10.83
CA THR A 120 10.00 -7.91 -9.69
C THR A 120 9.31 -7.05 -8.63
N LEU A 121 8.63 -7.66 -7.68
CA LEU A 121 8.00 -6.93 -6.59
C LEU A 121 9.01 -6.07 -5.83
N LEU A 122 10.20 -6.61 -5.57
CA LEU A 122 11.28 -5.89 -4.88
C LEU A 122 11.78 -4.72 -5.73
N GLU A 123 12.12 -4.95 -7.01
CA GLU A 123 12.56 -3.88 -7.92
C GLU A 123 11.52 -2.75 -8.03
N ILE A 124 10.23 -3.08 -8.07
CA ILE A 124 9.16 -2.09 -8.09
C ILE A 124 9.17 -1.27 -6.80
N LEU A 125 9.25 -1.92 -5.63
CA LEU A 125 9.28 -1.24 -4.33
C LEU A 125 10.50 -0.32 -4.19
N GLU A 126 11.69 -0.78 -4.60
CA GLU A 126 12.92 0.01 -4.54
C GLU A 126 12.92 1.19 -5.52
N SER A 127 12.19 1.08 -6.64
CA SER A 127 12.08 2.15 -7.63
C SER A 127 11.07 3.25 -7.27
N LEU A 128 10.27 3.04 -6.22
CA LEU A 128 9.28 4.03 -5.83
C LEU A 128 9.96 5.30 -5.32
N PRO A 129 9.53 6.48 -5.78
CA PRO A 129 10.01 7.71 -5.19
C PRO A 129 9.51 7.79 -3.74
N VAL A 130 10.37 7.47 -2.81
CA VAL A 130 10.14 7.79 -1.40
C VAL A 130 10.43 9.29 -1.28
N GLY A 131 9.47 10.10 -1.70
CA GLY A 131 9.52 11.51 -1.39
C GLY A 131 9.29 11.63 0.11
N GLU A 132 10.33 11.98 0.87
CA GLU A 132 10.08 12.86 2.00
C GLU A 132 9.23 13.98 1.41
N ALA A 133 8.01 14.18 1.94
CA ALA A 133 7.32 15.43 1.69
C ALA A 133 8.37 16.47 2.00
N VAL A 134 8.82 17.21 0.97
CA VAL A 134 9.76 18.31 1.18
C VAL A 134 9.00 19.26 2.07
N LEU A 135 9.19 19.07 3.38
CA LEU A 135 8.74 20.03 4.37
C LEU A 135 9.51 21.27 3.99
N THR A 136 8.89 22.15 3.21
CA THR A 136 9.51 23.40 2.84
C THR A 136 9.75 24.12 4.15
N ASP A 137 11.00 24.32 4.50
CA ASP A 137 11.47 24.98 5.73
C ASP A 137 10.84 26.37 5.93
N THR A 138 10.19 26.87 4.89
CA THR A 138 9.48 28.14 4.85
C THR A 138 7.99 28.06 5.21
N ALA A 139 7.44 26.87 5.37
CA ALA A 139 6.04 26.70 5.76
C ALA A 139 5.86 26.89 7.27
N ALA A 140 4.70 27.39 7.68
CA ALA A 140 4.34 27.46 9.10
C ALA A 140 4.39 26.07 9.74
N PHE A 141 4.94 26.00 10.95
CA PHE A 141 4.99 24.75 11.70
C PHE A 141 3.58 24.25 12.06
N HIS A 142 3.27 23.02 11.64
CA HIS A 142 2.01 22.34 11.93
C HIS A 142 2.28 20.95 12.48
N LEU A 143 1.89 20.70 13.72
CA LEU A 143 1.96 19.39 14.39
C LEU A 143 0.59 19.09 15.02
N PRO A 144 -0.29 18.32 14.35
CA PRO A 144 -1.51 17.83 14.98
C PRO A 144 -1.16 16.91 16.15
N VAL A 145 -1.55 17.29 17.36
CA VAL A 145 -1.29 16.49 18.57
C VAL A 145 -2.14 15.22 18.54
N GLN A 146 -1.48 14.06 18.44
CA GLN A 146 -2.13 12.75 18.43
C GLN A 146 -2.10 12.07 19.80
N TYR A 147 -1.11 12.38 20.63
CA TYR A 147 -0.95 11.79 21.94
C TYR A 147 -0.31 12.77 22.91
N VAL A 148 -0.75 12.74 24.16
CA VAL A 148 -0.17 13.55 25.25
C VAL A 148 0.55 12.60 26.22
N LEU A 149 1.89 12.69 26.25
CA LEU A 149 2.72 11.97 27.20
C LEU A 149 2.68 12.70 28.54
N ARG A 150 2.47 11.94 29.61
CA ARG A 150 2.70 12.39 30.98
C ARG A 150 3.79 11.50 31.56
N ALA A 151 4.76 12.08 32.24
CA ALA A 151 5.74 11.29 32.98
C ALA A 151 5.02 10.58 34.13
N ASP A 152 5.07 9.23 34.13
CA ASP A 152 4.67 8.42 35.29
C ASP A 152 5.82 8.50 36.31
N GLY A 153 5.70 9.36 37.26
CA GLY A 153 6.68 9.46 38.35
C GLY A 153 6.53 10.75 39.13
N ASP A 154 6.78 10.69 40.42
CA ASP A 154 6.70 11.69 41.47
C ASP A 154 6.17 13.08 41.11
N LYS A 155 5.17 13.52 41.84
CA LYS A 155 4.35 14.74 41.70
C LYS A 155 5.11 16.09 41.57
N LYS A 156 6.43 16.09 41.26
CA LYS A 156 7.21 17.29 41.11
C LYS A 156 7.51 17.75 39.70
N ASP A 157 7.39 16.84 38.70
CA ASP A 157 7.54 17.19 37.27
C ASP A 157 6.21 17.07 36.54
N ASP A 158 5.50 18.19 36.39
CA ASP A 158 4.28 18.27 35.57
C ASP A 158 4.67 18.30 34.09
N PHE A 159 5.59 17.40 33.69
CA PHE A 159 6.03 17.28 32.32
C PHE A 159 4.90 16.77 31.43
N ARG A 160 4.56 17.55 30.42
CA ARG A 160 3.63 17.18 29.36
C ARG A 160 4.33 17.23 28.01
N GLY A 161 4.50 16.07 27.40
CA GLY A 161 4.99 15.96 26.04
C GLY A 161 3.84 15.83 25.04
N TYR A 162 3.91 16.55 23.93
CA TYR A 162 2.96 16.42 22.84
C TYR A 162 3.61 15.61 21.73
N GLN A 163 2.94 14.58 21.26
CA GLN A 163 3.43 13.72 20.20
C GLN A 163 2.50 13.78 18.99
N GLY A 164 3.07 13.90 17.80
CA GLY A 164 2.37 13.91 16.53
C GLY A 164 3.35 13.87 15.38
N ARG A 165 2.83 13.81 14.16
CA ARG A 165 3.62 13.95 12.94
C ARG A 165 3.67 15.43 12.56
N ILE A 166 4.85 15.95 12.22
CA ILE A 166 4.96 17.28 11.62
C ILE A 166 4.41 17.21 10.20
N GLU A 167 3.34 17.94 9.93
CA GLU A 167 2.68 17.99 8.62
C GLU A 167 3.27 19.09 7.72
N SER A 168 3.80 20.16 8.30
CA SER A 168 4.49 21.22 7.59
C SER A 168 5.44 22.00 8.51
N GLY A 169 6.42 22.69 7.91
CA GLY A 169 7.43 23.45 8.63
C GLY A 169 8.44 22.58 9.39
N SER A 170 9.24 23.22 10.19
CA SER A 170 10.26 22.59 11.05
C SER A 170 10.23 23.19 12.45
N VAL A 171 10.80 22.49 13.43
CA VAL A 171 10.94 22.95 14.80
C VAL A 171 12.26 22.46 15.37
N SER A 172 12.97 23.34 16.06
CA SER A 172 14.23 23.03 16.75
C SER A 172 14.10 23.18 18.26
N VAL A 173 15.00 22.55 18.98
CA VAL A 173 15.05 22.70 20.45
C VAL A 173 15.30 24.16 20.80
N GLY A 174 14.39 24.74 21.59
CA GLY A 174 14.42 26.15 22.00
C GLY A 174 13.47 27.07 21.25
N ASP A 175 12.82 26.57 20.18
CA ASP A 175 11.80 27.35 19.48
C ASP A 175 10.53 27.50 20.33
N LYS A 176 9.87 28.64 20.16
CA LYS A 176 8.53 28.85 20.72
C LYS A 176 7.50 28.41 19.72
N VAL A 177 6.66 27.47 20.09
CA VAL A 177 5.58 26.89 19.27
C VAL A 177 4.23 27.08 19.94
#